data_38d8cd06655f5c7d59adcfa8d5853f34
#
_entry.id   38d8cd06655f5c7d59adcfa8d5853f34
#
_cell.length_a   1.000
_cell.length_b   1.000
_cell.length_c   1.000
_cell.angle_alpha   90.00
_cell.angle_beta   90.00
_cell.angle_gamma   90.00
#
_symmetry.space_group_name_H-M   'P 1'
#
loop_
_entity.id
_entity.type
_entity.pdbx_description
1 polymer ?
#
loop_
_entity_poly.entity_id
_entity_poly.type
_entity_poly.pdbx_seq_one_letter_code
_entity_poly.pdbx_strand_id
1 'polypeptide(L)'
;MKQLSVEHLLGIKYLNKNDIDLIFETATHFKEVINRPIKKVPSLRDITIANLFFENSTRTKLSFELAEKRLSADVINFSANQSSVKKGESLIDTVNNILAMKVDIVVMRHPNVGAGVFLSRHVNAKIINAGDGTHEHPTQALLDSYSIKEKLGSVKGKKIVIVGDILHSRVALSNIFALKLQGAEVKVCGPTTLIPKHIKSLGVGIETNIKKALEWCDVANVLRVQHERMDINYFPSSREYTQLFGINKEILDNLGKKITIMHPGPINRGVEITSDVADSDQSIILNQVENGVAVRMAVIYLLAQQIKR
;
A
#
# COMPACT_ATOMS: atom_id res chain seq x y z
N MET A 1 -5.53 27.20 -0.70
CA MET A 1 -5.93 25.77 -0.57
C MET A 1 -4.91 25.06 0.28
N LYS A 2 -5.33 24.07 1.09
CA LYS A 2 -4.38 23.20 1.81
C LYS A 2 -3.58 22.39 0.77
N GLN A 3 -2.27 22.29 0.95
CA GLN A 3 -1.37 21.53 0.06
C GLN A 3 -0.59 20.51 0.87
N LEU A 4 -0.11 19.44 0.22
CA LEU A 4 0.84 18.52 0.84
C LEU A 4 2.16 19.23 1.13
N SER A 5 2.79 18.86 2.24
CA SER A 5 4.11 19.39 2.61
C SER A 5 5.25 18.83 1.76
N VAL A 6 4.97 17.80 0.96
CA VAL A 6 5.92 17.11 0.09
C VAL A 6 5.61 17.35 -1.39
N GLU A 7 6.65 17.43 -2.22
CA GLU A 7 6.52 17.59 -3.67
C GLU A 7 6.27 16.27 -4.41
N HIS A 8 6.61 15.14 -3.80
CA HIS A 8 6.50 13.79 -4.34
C HIS A 8 5.98 12.85 -3.25
N LEU A 9 5.30 11.77 -3.61
CA LEU A 9 4.96 10.71 -2.66
C LEU A 9 5.96 9.56 -2.77
N LEU A 10 7.11 9.68 -2.10
CA LEU A 10 8.19 8.69 -2.17
C LEU A 10 8.10 7.61 -1.08
N GLY A 11 7.50 7.94 0.07
CA GLY A 11 7.31 7.05 1.20
C GLY A 11 6.48 7.72 2.29
N ILE A 12 5.91 6.93 3.19
CA ILE A 12 5.17 7.44 4.35
C ILE A 12 6.09 8.20 5.31
N LYS A 13 7.34 7.79 5.42
CA LYS A 13 8.32 8.43 6.31
C LYS A 13 8.58 9.90 6.02
N TYR A 14 8.20 10.37 4.84
CA TYR A 14 8.33 11.78 4.44
C TYR A 14 7.07 12.61 4.74
N LEU A 15 5.95 11.98 5.06
CA LEU A 15 4.69 12.63 5.36
C LEU A 15 4.61 13.00 6.85
N ASN A 16 3.90 14.07 7.13
CA ASN A 16 3.44 14.40 8.47
C ASN A 16 1.95 14.03 8.65
N LYS A 17 1.46 14.17 9.89
CA LYS A 17 0.07 13.84 10.20
C LYS A 17 -0.94 14.67 9.40
N ASN A 18 -0.67 15.95 9.17
CA ASN A 18 -1.57 16.86 8.44
C ASN A 18 -1.67 16.44 6.96
N ASP A 19 -0.58 15.93 6.37
CA ASP A 19 -0.61 15.39 5.01
C ASP A 19 -1.54 14.19 4.91
N ILE A 20 -1.46 13.26 5.88
CA ILE A 20 -2.36 12.09 5.91
C ILE A 20 -3.80 12.51 6.12
N ASP A 21 -4.07 13.45 7.03
CA ASP A 21 -5.42 13.96 7.29
C ASP A 21 -5.99 14.63 6.03
N LEU A 22 -5.19 15.41 5.28
CA LEU A 22 -5.59 16.04 4.02
C LEU A 22 -5.87 15.01 2.92
N ILE A 23 -5.02 13.98 2.80
CA ILE A 23 -5.25 12.88 1.86
C ILE A 23 -6.56 12.17 2.19
N PHE A 24 -6.84 11.91 3.46
CA PHE A 24 -8.07 11.22 3.88
C PHE A 24 -9.32 12.07 3.67
N GLU A 25 -9.27 13.37 3.97
CA GLU A 25 -10.35 14.32 3.68
C GLU A 25 -10.68 14.29 2.18
N THR A 26 -9.65 14.42 1.34
CA THR A 26 -9.78 14.41 -0.12
C THR A 26 -10.27 13.05 -0.64
N ALA A 27 -9.78 11.93 -0.06
CA ALA A 27 -10.21 10.58 -0.44
C ALA A 27 -11.69 10.33 -0.12
N THR A 28 -12.19 10.89 1.00
CA THR A 28 -13.61 10.80 1.34
C THR A 28 -14.49 11.45 0.27
N HIS A 29 -14.13 12.64 -0.22
CA HIS A 29 -14.84 13.29 -1.34
C HIS A 29 -14.77 12.45 -2.62
N PHE A 30 -13.62 11.89 -2.94
CA PHE A 30 -13.51 11.02 -4.13
C PHE A 30 -14.24 9.68 -3.94
N LYS A 31 -14.35 9.17 -2.73
CA LYS A 31 -15.18 7.98 -2.47
C LYS A 31 -16.65 8.25 -2.77
N GLU A 32 -17.17 9.42 -2.43
CA GLU A 32 -18.51 9.82 -2.86
C GLU A 32 -18.64 9.87 -4.38
N VAL A 33 -17.63 10.43 -5.09
CA VAL A 33 -17.63 10.51 -6.56
C VAL A 33 -17.70 9.12 -7.20
N ILE A 34 -16.89 8.16 -6.71
CA ILE A 34 -16.86 6.80 -7.31
C ILE A 34 -18.14 6.00 -7.08
N ASN A 35 -18.99 6.44 -6.16
CA ASN A 35 -20.29 5.84 -5.87
C ASN A 35 -21.45 6.53 -6.60
N ARG A 36 -21.19 7.60 -7.37
CA ARG A 36 -22.19 8.29 -8.23
C ARG A 36 -22.43 7.52 -9.53
N PRO A 37 -23.57 7.76 -10.21
CA PRO A 37 -23.78 7.25 -11.57
C PRO A 37 -22.67 7.69 -12.55
N ILE A 38 -22.27 8.99 -12.50
CA ILE A 38 -21.14 9.53 -13.25
C ILE A 38 -19.92 9.53 -12.32
N LYS A 39 -19.01 8.59 -12.55
CA LYS A 39 -17.84 8.33 -11.72
C LYS A 39 -16.58 9.09 -12.16
N LYS A 40 -16.72 10.11 -12.99
CA LYS A 40 -15.63 10.94 -13.51
C LYS A 40 -15.79 12.38 -13.07
N VAL A 41 -14.64 13.04 -12.83
CA VAL A 41 -14.54 14.48 -12.56
C VAL A 41 -13.48 15.09 -13.48
N PRO A 42 -13.70 16.30 -14.04
CA PRO A 42 -12.79 16.91 -15.01
C PRO A 42 -11.61 17.63 -14.36
N SER A 43 -11.12 17.10 -13.23
CA SER A 43 -10.14 17.80 -12.38
C SER A 43 -8.73 17.86 -12.97
N LEU A 44 -8.36 16.91 -13.84
CA LEU A 44 -7.00 16.76 -14.38
C LEU A 44 -6.99 16.57 -15.92
N ARG A 45 -7.86 17.29 -16.65
CA ARG A 45 -7.97 17.17 -18.12
C ARG A 45 -6.70 17.47 -18.90
N ASP A 46 -5.85 18.34 -18.34
CA ASP A 46 -4.60 18.78 -18.99
C ASP A 46 -3.35 18.20 -18.32
N ILE A 47 -3.52 17.11 -17.54
CA ILE A 47 -2.42 16.43 -16.84
C ILE A 47 -2.19 15.08 -17.51
N THR A 48 -0.94 14.83 -17.87
CA THR A 48 -0.49 13.54 -18.41
C THR A 48 0.25 12.75 -17.34
N ILE A 49 -0.15 11.51 -17.11
CA ILE A 49 0.41 10.62 -16.10
C ILE A 49 1.00 9.38 -16.76
N ALA A 50 2.26 9.07 -16.44
CA ALA A 50 2.91 7.85 -16.91
C ALA A 50 3.01 6.80 -15.79
N ASN A 51 2.43 5.64 -16.03
CA ASN A 51 2.55 4.46 -15.17
C ASN A 51 3.76 3.61 -15.59
N LEU A 52 4.85 3.69 -14.85
CA LEU A 52 6.11 2.99 -15.12
C LEU A 52 6.27 1.78 -14.18
N PHE A 53 5.86 0.61 -14.65
CA PHE A 53 5.89 -0.62 -13.85
C PHE A 53 7.02 -1.53 -14.33
N PHE A 54 8.12 -1.54 -13.57
CA PHE A 54 9.30 -2.41 -13.77
C PHE A 54 9.20 -3.76 -13.05
N GLU A 55 8.18 -3.94 -12.21
CA GLU A 55 7.75 -5.21 -11.60
C GLU A 55 6.30 -5.52 -11.99
N ASN A 56 5.96 -6.81 -12.04
CA ASN A 56 4.59 -7.24 -12.27
C ASN A 56 3.66 -6.80 -11.14
N SER A 57 2.58 -6.11 -11.47
CA SER A 57 1.55 -5.73 -10.51
C SER A 57 0.24 -5.38 -11.19
N THR A 58 -0.62 -6.37 -11.37
CA THR A 58 -1.92 -6.18 -12.02
C THR A 58 -2.83 -5.24 -11.23
N ARG A 59 -3.05 -5.52 -9.95
CA ARG A 59 -3.99 -4.72 -9.14
C ARG A 59 -3.55 -3.27 -8.94
N THR A 60 -2.28 -3.05 -8.58
CA THR A 60 -1.78 -1.69 -8.35
C THR A 60 -1.86 -0.86 -9.62
N LYS A 61 -1.44 -1.43 -10.77
CA LYS A 61 -1.52 -0.78 -12.08
C LYS A 61 -2.97 -0.42 -12.43
N LEU A 62 -3.89 -1.39 -12.38
CA LEU A 62 -5.30 -1.17 -12.69
C LEU A 62 -5.94 -0.12 -11.76
N SER A 63 -5.59 -0.12 -10.47
CA SER A 63 -6.15 0.83 -9.52
C SER A 63 -5.64 2.25 -9.75
N PHE A 64 -4.35 2.44 -10.12
CA PHE A 64 -3.83 3.75 -10.52
C PHE A 64 -4.47 4.22 -11.83
N GLU A 65 -4.45 3.38 -12.86
CA GLU A 65 -5.07 3.71 -14.16
C GLU A 65 -6.55 4.09 -14.02
N LEU A 66 -7.30 3.38 -13.16
CA LEU A 66 -8.70 3.71 -12.92
C LEU A 66 -8.83 5.05 -12.18
N ALA A 67 -8.00 5.33 -11.19
CA ALA A 67 -7.99 6.60 -10.45
C ALA A 67 -7.70 7.79 -11.39
N GLU A 68 -6.70 7.66 -12.24
CA GLU A 68 -6.28 8.64 -13.24
C GLU A 68 -7.40 8.94 -14.24
N LYS A 69 -8.00 7.89 -14.83
CA LYS A 69 -9.12 8.01 -15.77
C LYS A 69 -10.36 8.64 -15.13
N ARG A 70 -10.62 8.40 -13.83
CA ARG A 70 -11.71 9.05 -13.09
C ARG A 70 -11.47 10.52 -12.83
N LEU A 71 -10.22 10.95 -12.74
CA LEU A 71 -9.82 12.36 -12.66
C LEU A 71 -9.77 13.04 -14.04
N SER A 72 -10.01 12.32 -15.13
CA SER A 72 -9.92 12.76 -16.53
C SER A 72 -8.48 13.12 -16.96
N ALA A 73 -7.47 12.51 -16.35
CA ALA A 73 -6.08 12.65 -16.81
C ALA A 73 -5.81 11.79 -18.06
N ASP A 74 -4.84 12.22 -18.88
CA ASP A 74 -4.28 11.41 -19.95
C ASP A 74 -3.31 10.38 -19.36
N VAL A 75 -3.42 9.11 -19.78
CA VAL A 75 -2.69 8.01 -19.14
C VAL A 75 -1.82 7.28 -20.15
N ILE A 76 -0.52 7.21 -19.85
CA ILE A 76 0.45 6.42 -20.58
C ILE A 76 0.86 5.22 -19.71
N ASN A 77 0.75 4.00 -20.24
CA ASN A 77 1.16 2.79 -19.55
C ASN A 77 2.42 2.19 -20.16
N PHE A 78 3.46 2.03 -19.35
CA PHE A 78 4.69 1.38 -19.71
C PHE A 78 4.89 0.08 -18.88
N SER A 79 5.36 -0.97 -19.53
CA SER A 79 5.73 -2.23 -18.88
C SER A 79 7.08 -2.69 -19.38
N ALA A 80 8.04 -2.88 -18.46
CA ALA A 80 9.43 -3.21 -18.78
C ALA A 80 9.60 -4.54 -19.55
N ASN A 81 8.66 -5.49 -19.37
CA ASN A 81 8.71 -6.78 -20.06
C ASN A 81 8.59 -6.70 -21.59
N GLN A 82 8.16 -5.57 -22.14
CA GLN A 82 7.94 -5.35 -23.58
C GLN A 82 8.81 -4.22 -24.16
N SER A 83 9.78 -3.68 -23.40
CA SER A 83 10.43 -2.42 -23.75
C SER A 83 11.95 -2.51 -23.95
N SER A 84 12.52 -1.41 -24.42
CA SER A 84 13.95 -1.14 -24.66
C SER A 84 14.87 -1.31 -23.43
N VAL A 85 14.34 -1.40 -22.20
CA VAL A 85 15.13 -1.72 -21.00
C VAL A 85 15.91 -3.04 -21.18
N LYS A 86 15.39 -3.99 -21.96
CA LYS A 86 16.14 -5.20 -22.36
C LYS A 86 17.32 -4.92 -23.28
N LYS A 87 17.43 -3.71 -23.84
CA LYS A 87 18.54 -3.28 -24.73
C LYS A 87 19.65 -2.53 -23.99
N GLY A 88 19.62 -2.48 -22.64
CA GLY A 88 20.65 -1.84 -21.83
C GLY A 88 20.45 -0.34 -21.59
N GLU A 89 19.26 0.22 -21.88
CA GLU A 89 18.90 1.61 -21.58
C GLU A 89 18.85 1.83 -20.06
N SER A 90 19.42 2.95 -19.59
CA SER A 90 19.36 3.28 -18.16
C SER A 90 17.94 3.72 -17.73
N LEU A 91 17.64 3.60 -16.41
CA LEU A 91 16.37 4.06 -15.87
C LEU A 91 16.11 5.54 -16.19
N ILE A 92 17.14 6.37 -16.07
CA ILE A 92 17.01 7.82 -16.28
C ILE A 92 16.77 8.16 -17.76
N ASP A 93 17.41 7.44 -18.69
CA ASP A 93 17.20 7.65 -20.13
C ASP A 93 15.79 7.25 -20.53
N THR A 94 15.32 6.09 -20.06
CA THR A 94 13.93 5.63 -20.26
C THR A 94 12.92 6.66 -19.75
N VAL A 95 13.13 7.18 -18.53
CA VAL A 95 12.21 8.17 -17.95
C VAL A 95 12.29 9.50 -18.71
N ASN A 96 13.47 9.98 -19.06
CA ASN A 96 13.64 11.23 -19.81
C ASN A 96 12.97 11.17 -21.20
N ASN A 97 13.06 10.03 -21.89
CA ASN A 97 12.36 9.83 -23.17
C ASN A 97 10.82 9.94 -22.99
N ILE A 98 10.29 9.40 -21.89
CA ILE A 98 8.88 9.50 -21.56
C ILE A 98 8.48 10.93 -21.18
N LEU A 99 9.29 11.62 -20.39
CA LEU A 99 9.05 13.01 -19.96
C LEU A 99 9.13 14.00 -21.13
N ALA A 100 9.91 13.70 -22.17
CA ALA A 100 9.95 14.50 -23.40
C ALA A 100 8.59 14.57 -24.10
N MET A 101 7.69 13.62 -23.85
CA MET A 101 6.28 13.63 -24.30
C MET A 101 5.36 14.50 -23.42
N LYS A 102 5.94 15.39 -22.59
CA LYS A 102 5.20 16.30 -21.69
C LYS A 102 4.39 15.60 -20.60
N VAL A 103 4.98 14.59 -19.98
CA VAL A 103 4.41 13.92 -18.80
C VAL A 103 4.64 14.76 -17.54
N ASP A 104 3.58 14.96 -16.77
CA ASP A 104 3.56 15.78 -15.55
C ASP A 104 3.81 14.96 -14.27
N ILE A 105 3.27 13.73 -14.24
CA ILE A 105 3.33 12.84 -13.08
C ILE A 105 3.82 11.46 -13.52
N VAL A 106 4.73 10.90 -12.74
CA VAL A 106 5.21 9.53 -12.93
C VAL A 106 4.80 8.67 -11.73
N VAL A 107 4.00 7.66 -11.97
CA VAL A 107 3.69 6.59 -11.00
C VAL A 107 4.65 5.45 -11.27
N MET A 108 5.57 5.19 -10.33
CA MET A 108 6.63 4.22 -10.55
C MET A 108 6.58 3.06 -9.56
N ARG A 109 6.72 1.84 -10.09
CA ARG A 109 6.97 0.63 -9.32
C ARG A 109 8.25 -0.03 -9.79
N HIS A 110 9.19 -0.25 -8.86
CA HIS A 110 10.55 -0.72 -9.21
C HIS A 110 11.03 -1.80 -8.23
N PRO A 111 11.83 -2.81 -8.69
CA PRO A 111 12.40 -3.81 -7.80
C PRO A 111 13.47 -3.24 -6.85
N ASN A 112 14.19 -2.19 -7.26
CA ASN A 112 15.25 -1.60 -6.45
C ASN A 112 14.69 -0.56 -5.48
N VAL A 113 15.12 -0.66 -4.23
CA VAL A 113 14.84 0.31 -3.16
C VAL A 113 15.40 1.68 -3.53
N GLY A 114 14.62 2.73 -3.30
CA GLY A 114 15.05 4.12 -3.51
C GLY A 114 15.00 4.61 -4.97
N ALA A 115 14.53 3.81 -5.92
CA ALA A 115 14.42 4.23 -7.32
C ALA A 115 13.58 5.50 -7.51
N GLY A 116 12.47 5.65 -6.74
CA GLY A 116 11.65 6.88 -6.74
C GLY A 116 12.41 8.09 -6.19
N VAL A 117 13.18 7.90 -5.13
CA VAL A 117 14.04 8.95 -4.54
C VAL A 117 15.14 9.37 -5.52
N PHE A 118 15.72 8.40 -6.22
CA PHE A 118 16.71 8.69 -7.27
C PHE A 118 16.09 9.56 -8.37
N LEU A 119 14.97 9.16 -8.93
CA LEU A 119 14.31 9.91 -10.00
C LEU A 119 13.88 11.31 -9.56
N SER A 120 13.33 11.48 -8.36
CA SER A 120 12.87 12.80 -7.88
C SER A 120 13.96 13.87 -7.82
N ARG A 121 15.24 13.45 -7.84
CA ARG A 121 16.40 14.35 -7.87
C ARG A 121 16.90 14.69 -9.28
N HIS A 122 16.43 13.95 -10.29
CA HIS A 122 17.00 14.02 -11.65
C HIS A 122 15.97 14.43 -12.71
N VAL A 123 14.67 14.43 -12.36
CA VAL A 123 13.62 14.72 -13.33
C VAL A 123 12.65 15.79 -12.82
N ASN A 124 12.13 16.56 -13.75
CA ASN A 124 11.16 17.62 -13.42
C ASN A 124 9.71 17.14 -13.63
N ALA A 125 9.33 16.10 -12.88
CA ALA A 125 7.97 15.60 -12.83
C ALA A 125 7.61 15.20 -11.39
N LYS A 126 6.34 15.16 -11.04
CA LYS A 126 5.92 14.65 -9.74
C LYS A 126 6.06 13.12 -9.71
N ILE A 127 6.65 12.56 -8.66
CA ILE A 127 6.88 11.12 -8.54
C ILE A 127 5.97 10.53 -7.46
N ILE A 128 5.29 9.43 -7.81
CA ILE A 128 4.49 8.62 -6.89
C ILE A 128 5.10 7.22 -6.83
N ASN A 129 5.56 6.82 -5.67
CA ASN A 129 6.05 5.46 -5.42
C ASN A 129 4.87 4.47 -5.30
N ALA A 130 4.73 3.58 -6.28
CA ALA A 130 3.75 2.48 -6.30
C ALA A 130 4.33 1.16 -5.77
N GLY A 131 5.46 1.24 -5.07
CA GLY A 131 6.19 0.15 -4.42
C GLY A 131 7.61 -0.01 -4.94
N ASP A 132 8.61 0.08 -4.04
CA ASP A 132 10.02 -0.07 -4.35
C ASP A 132 10.70 -1.16 -3.51
N GLY A 133 11.14 -2.24 -4.14
CA GLY A 133 11.81 -3.36 -3.49
C GLY A 133 11.04 -3.89 -2.27
N THR A 134 11.74 -4.00 -1.13
CA THR A 134 11.18 -4.33 0.20
C THR A 134 11.00 -3.10 1.09
N HIS A 135 11.14 -1.88 0.52
CA HIS A 135 11.20 -0.62 1.28
C HIS A 135 9.81 -0.05 1.59
N GLU A 136 9.13 0.59 0.63
CA GLU A 136 7.82 1.20 0.89
C GLU A 136 6.80 0.99 -0.25
N HIS A 137 5.52 1.04 0.14
CA HIS A 137 4.37 1.16 -0.74
C HIS A 137 3.38 2.16 -0.12
N PRO A 138 3.66 3.47 -0.22
CA PRO A 138 2.95 4.49 0.55
C PRO A 138 1.44 4.50 0.29
N THR A 139 1.00 4.37 -0.95
CA THR A 139 -0.45 4.35 -1.24
C THR A 139 -1.17 3.12 -0.69
N GLN A 140 -0.46 2.01 -0.44
CA GLN A 140 -1.05 0.86 0.24
C GLN A 140 -1.25 1.15 1.72
N ALA A 141 -0.26 1.71 2.41
CA ALA A 141 -0.40 2.06 3.82
C ALA A 141 -1.46 3.15 4.05
N LEU A 142 -1.57 4.11 3.14
CA LEU A 142 -2.62 5.14 3.19
C LEU A 142 -4.02 4.53 3.04
N LEU A 143 -4.24 3.64 2.06
CA LEU A 143 -5.54 3.00 1.90
C LEU A 143 -5.88 2.04 3.05
N ASP A 144 -4.88 1.34 3.60
CA ASP A 144 -5.06 0.47 4.76
C ASP A 144 -5.49 1.30 5.98
N SER A 145 -4.76 2.37 6.29
CA SER A 145 -5.10 3.29 7.38
C SER A 145 -6.44 3.99 7.17
N TYR A 146 -6.76 4.39 5.94
CA TYR A 146 -8.06 4.96 5.60
C TYR A 146 -9.21 3.97 5.83
N SER A 147 -9.01 2.70 5.46
CA SER A 147 -10.00 1.63 5.67
C SER A 147 -10.23 1.36 7.15
N ILE A 148 -9.19 1.42 7.98
CA ILE A 148 -9.30 1.32 9.43
C ILE A 148 -10.10 2.49 9.99
N LYS A 149 -9.76 3.74 9.58
CA LYS A 149 -10.49 4.94 10.00
C LYS A 149 -11.97 4.87 9.63
N GLU A 150 -12.28 4.42 8.42
CA GLU A 150 -13.66 4.25 7.95
C GLU A 150 -14.44 3.22 8.77
N LYS A 151 -13.83 2.05 9.04
CA LYS A 151 -14.48 0.95 9.78
C LYS A 151 -14.63 1.23 11.27
N LEU A 152 -13.63 1.87 11.91
CA LEU A 152 -13.53 2.03 13.36
C LEU A 152 -13.64 3.50 13.84
N GLY A 153 -13.90 4.44 12.94
CA GLY A 153 -14.00 5.88 13.22
C GLY A 153 -12.65 6.59 13.41
N SER A 154 -11.64 5.90 13.93
CA SER A 154 -10.31 6.45 14.21
C SER A 154 -9.23 5.39 14.11
N VAL A 155 -8.01 5.81 13.76
CA VAL A 155 -6.79 4.99 13.86
C VAL A 155 -6.11 5.19 15.22
N LYS A 156 -6.23 6.41 15.79
CA LYS A 156 -5.59 6.76 17.08
C LYS A 156 -6.07 5.84 18.20
N GLY A 157 -5.11 5.29 18.94
CA GLY A 157 -5.34 4.40 20.08
C GLY A 157 -5.80 2.99 19.71
N LYS A 158 -5.95 2.67 18.42
CA LYS A 158 -6.30 1.31 17.99
C LYS A 158 -5.09 0.39 18.08
N LYS A 159 -5.35 -0.86 18.45
CA LYS A 159 -4.37 -1.94 18.54
C LYS A 159 -4.36 -2.71 17.23
N ILE A 160 -3.25 -2.64 16.50
CA ILE A 160 -3.16 -3.21 15.16
C ILE A 160 -2.00 -4.22 15.13
N VAL A 161 -2.29 -5.44 14.74
CA VAL A 161 -1.26 -6.44 14.49
C VAL A 161 -1.05 -6.64 12.99
N ILE A 162 0.22 -6.62 12.56
CA ILE A 162 0.63 -6.96 11.19
C ILE A 162 1.17 -8.39 11.26
N VAL A 163 0.50 -9.33 10.56
CA VAL A 163 0.78 -10.75 10.66
C VAL A 163 1.45 -11.27 9.39
N GLY A 164 2.53 -12.01 9.52
CA GLY A 164 3.13 -12.76 8.43
C GLY A 164 4.59 -12.45 8.14
N ASP A 165 4.95 -12.35 6.86
CA ASP A 165 6.30 -12.04 6.40
C ASP A 165 6.60 -10.55 6.51
N ILE A 166 7.14 -10.16 7.64
CA ILE A 166 7.47 -8.75 7.90
C ILE A 166 8.78 -8.35 7.20
N LEU A 167 9.73 -9.29 7.10
CA LEU A 167 11.08 -9.04 6.59
C LEU A 167 11.10 -8.63 5.11
N HIS A 168 10.29 -9.29 4.28
CA HIS A 168 10.25 -9.05 2.83
C HIS A 168 9.08 -8.15 2.40
N SER A 169 8.28 -7.66 3.36
CA SER A 169 7.06 -6.90 3.04
C SER A 169 7.26 -5.40 3.10
N ARG A 170 7.32 -4.74 1.94
CA ARG A 170 7.23 -3.27 1.85
C ARG A 170 5.92 -2.72 2.42
N VAL A 171 4.86 -3.53 2.43
CA VAL A 171 3.56 -3.14 2.99
C VAL A 171 3.63 -3.07 4.51
N ALA A 172 4.34 -4.01 5.17
CA ALA A 172 4.54 -3.99 6.61
C ALA A 172 5.21 -2.70 7.06
N LEU A 173 6.33 -2.33 6.41
CA LEU A 173 7.12 -1.16 6.80
C LEU A 173 6.32 0.14 6.63
N SER A 174 5.68 0.33 5.46
CA SER A 174 4.84 1.51 5.22
C SER A 174 3.65 1.59 6.19
N ASN A 175 3.01 0.45 6.51
CA ASN A 175 1.94 0.44 7.50
C ASN A 175 2.44 0.80 8.90
N ILE A 176 3.61 0.29 9.32
CA ILE A 176 4.20 0.68 10.60
C ILE A 176 4.35 2.20 10.69
N PHE A 177 4.93 2.84 9.66
CA PHE A 177 5.09 4.29 9.64
C PHE A 177 3.74 5.02 9.68
N ALA A 178 2.78 4.65 8.83
CA ALA A 178 1.49 5.32 8.73
C ALA A 178 0.67 5.19 10.02
N LEU A 179 0.62 4.00 10.60
CA LEU A 179 -0.16 3.71 11.80
C LEU A 179 0.45 4.39 13.04
N LYS A 180 1.78 4.34 13.19
CA LYS A 180 2.48 5.04 14.28
C LYS A 180 2.29 6.54 14.20
N LEU A 181 2.42 7.14 13.01
CA LEU A 181 2.21 8.58 12.79
C LEU A 181 0.79 9.03 13.17
N GLN A 182 -0.20 8.14 13.01
CA GLN A 182 -1.58 8.39 13.39
C GLN A 182 -1.91 8.01 14.85
N GLY A 183 -0.93 7.54 15.63
CA GLY A 183 -1.06 7.24 17.05
C GLY A 183 -1.70 5.88 17.36
N ALA A 184 -1.58 4.90 16.48
CA ALA A 184 -1.95 3.52 16.77
C ALA A 184 -0.88 2.80 17.62
N GLU A 185 -1.32 1.78 18.36
CA GLU A 185 -0.44 0.78 18.94
C GLU A 185 -0.23 -0.35 17.93
N VAL A 186 1.03 -0.62 17.57
CA VAL A 186 1.35 -1.59 16.52
C VAL A 186 2.20 -2.72 17.08
N LYS A 187 1.80 -3.95 16.78
CA LYS A 187 2.62 -5.15 16.94
C LYS A 187 2.81 -5.84 15.59
N VAL A 188 3.92 -6.57 15.48
CA VAL A 188 4.15 -7.51 14.38
C VAL A 188 4.07 -8.93 14.90
N CYS A 189 3.52 -9.85 14.12
CA CYS A 189 3.39 -11.26 14.48
C CYS A 189 3.79 -12.16 13.32
N GLY A 190 4.65 -13.14 13.58
CA GLY A 190 5.09 -14.10 12.56
C GLY A 190 6.23 -14.98 13.07
N PRO A 191 6.75 -15.88 12.22
CA PRO A 191 7.96 -16.64 12.52
C PRO A 191 9.11 -15.69 12.85
N THR A 192 9.91 -16.03 13.86
CA THR A 192 11.04 -15.18 14.31
C THR A 192 12.06 -14.92 13.19
N THR A 193 12.20 -15.86 12.26
CA THR A 193 13.03 -15.75 11.05
C THR A 193 12.54 -14.72 10.04
N LEU A 194 11.25 -14.38 10.07
CA LEU A 194 10.60 -13.40 9.20
C LEU A 194 10.37 -12.04 9.90
N ILE A 195 10.92 -11.86 11.10
CA ILE A 195 10.85 -10.59 11.83
C ILE A 195 12.24 -9.92 11.79
N PRO A 196 12.37 -8.69 11.26
CA PRO A 196 13.66 -7.99 11.24
C PRO A 196 14.23 -7.79 12.65
N LYS A 197 15.53 -8.06 12.84
CA LYS A 197 16.20 -7.98 14.17
C LYS A 197 15.97 -6.66 14.91
N HIS A 198 15.95 -5.56 14.18
CA HIS A 198 15.87 -4.22 14.75
C HIS A 198 14.48 -3.59 14.65
N ILE A 199 13.43 -4.38 14.37
CA ILE A 199 12.07 -3.84 14.16
C ILE A 199 11.54 -3.05 15.37
N LYS A 200 11.98 -3.41 16.59
CA LYS A 200 11.62 -2.69 17.82
C LYS A 200 12.06 -1.23 17.83
N SER A 201 13.11 -0.85 17.09
CA SER A 201 13.55 0.54 16.98
C SER A 201 12.49 1.45 16.30
N LEU A 202 11.55 0.86 15.57
CA LEU A 202 10.40 1.56 15.00
C LEU A 202 9.26 1.77 16.02
N GLY A 203 9.46 1.39 17.29
CA GLY A 203 8.47 1.55 18.35
C GLY A 203 7.29 0.58 18.22
N VAL A 204 7.51 -0.61 17.67
CA VAL A 204 6.50 -1.68 17.55
C VAL A 204 6.79 -2.83 18.50
N GLY A 205 5.74 -3.49 19.01
CA GLY A 205 5.84 -4.72 19.76
C GLY A 205 6.02 -5.94 18.85
N ILE A 206 6.58 -7.03 19.42
CA ILE A 206 6.68 -8.32 18.72
C ILE A 206 5.84 -9.34 19.48
N GLU A 207 5.07 -10.12 18.76
CA GLU A 207 4.37 -11.29 19.26
C GLU A 207 4.66 -12.48 18.34
N THR A 208 4.91 -13.65 18.90
CA THR A 208 5.22 -14.86 18.14
C THR A 208 4.11 -15.90 18.24
N ASN A 209 3.07 -15.62 19.02
CA ASN A 209 1.89 -16.47 19.16
C ASN A 209 0.68 -15.77 18.53
N ILE A 210 0.12 -16.38 17.48
CA ILE A 210 -0.99 -15.80 16.72
C ILE A 210 -2.23 -15.58 17.60
N LYS A 211 -2.60 -16.51 18.48
CA LYS A 211 -3.76 -16.37 19.34
C LYS A 211 -3.64 -15.16 20.26
N LYS A 212 -2.48 -15.00 20.94
CA LYS A 212 -2.21 -13.83 21.80
C LYS A 212 -2.21 -12.53 21.01
N ALA A 213 -1.71 -12.55 19.76
CA ALA A 213 -1.72 -11.38 18.90
C ALA A 213 -3.15 -10.95 18.54
N LEU A 214 -4.04 -11.91 18.21
CA LEU A 214 -5.43 -11.64 17.87
C LEU A 214 -6.27 -11.26 19.10
N GLU A 215 -6.04 -11.86 20.26
CA GLU A 215 -6.65 -11.46 21.54
C GLU A 215 -6.34 -10.01 21.91
N TRP A 216 -5.13 -9.56 21.58
CA TRP A 216 -4.69 -8.19 21.88
C TRP A 216 -5.25 -7.14 20.90
N CYS A 217 -5.40 -7.45 19.61
CA CYS A 217 -5.64 -6.46 18.57
C CYS A 217 -7.13 -6.13 18.35
N ASP A 218 -7.39 -4.95 17.77
CA ASP A 218 -8.67 -4.55 17.19
C ASP A 218 -8.70 -4.87 15.67
N VAL A 219 -7.51 -4.84 15.04
CA VAL A 219 -7.32 -5.06 13.60
C VAL A 219 -6.14 -6.01 13.38
N ALA A 220 -6.34 -7.03 12.56
CA ALA A 220 -5.29 -7.89 12.04
C ALA A 220 -5.08 -7.60 10.54
N ASN A 221 -3.94 -7.00 10.19
CA ASN A 221 -3.52 -6.84 8.80
C ASN A 221 -2.62 -8.01 8.41
N VAL A 222 -3.21 -8.97 7.69
CA VAL A 222 -2.55 -10.24 7.35
C VAL A 222 -1.80 -10.09 6.04
N LEU A 223 -0.50 -10.34 6.06
CA LEU A 223 0.36 -10.24 4.89
C LEU A 223 0.38 -11.55 4.11
N ARG A 224 0.54 -11.43 2.80
CA ARG A 224 0.80 -12.57 1.95
C ARG A 224 2.17 -13.17 2.26
N VAL A 225 2.25 -14.48 2.36
CA VAL A 225 3.53 -15.21 2.35
C VAL A 225 4.11 -15.15 0.94
N GLN A 226 5.31 -14.53 0.79
CA GLN A 226 5.90 -14.23 -0.52
C GLN A 226 6.98 -15.26 -0.87
N HIS A 227 6.57 -16.50 -1.22
CA HIS A 227 7.49 -17.58 -1.59
C HIS A 227 8.46 -17.18 -2.71
N GLU A 228 7.99 -16.34 -3.65
CA GLU A 228 8.77 -15.86 -4.79
C GLU A 228 9.91 -14.90 -4.45
N ARG A 229 9.97 -14.41 -3.19
CA ARG A 229 11.03 -13.51 -2.68
C ARG A 229 11.96 -14.17 -1.68
N MET A 230 11.76 -15.47 -1.43
CA MET A 230 12.53 -16.22 -0.45
C MET A 230 13.57 -17.06 -1.19
N ASP A 231 14.82 -16.63 -1.18
CA ASP A 231 15.95 -17.42 -1.70
C ASP A 231 16.30 -18.59 -0.77
N ILE A 232 15.82 -18.58 0.47
CA ILE A 232 16.04 -19.57 1.52
C ILE A 232 14.71 -19.90 2.19
N ASN A 233 14.52 -21.13 2.64
CA ASN A 233 13.35 -21.53 3.42
C ASN A 233 13.43 -20.92 4.83
N TYR A 234 12.70 -19.84 5.09
CA TYR A 234 12.60 -19.19 6.41
C TYR A 234 11.70 -19.94 7.39
N PHE A 235 10.92 -20.89 6.91
CA PHE A 235 10.10 -21.81 7.70
C PHE A 235 10.01 -23.16 6.96
N PRO A 236 9.81 -24.30 7.68
CA PRO A 236 9.96 -25.64 7.10
C PRO A 236 8.95 -25.96 5.99
N SER A 237 7.69 -25.48 6.10
CA SER A 237 6.67 -25.70 5.09
C SER A 237 5.49 -24.74 5.20
N SER A 238 4.75 -24.53 4.10
CA SER A 238 3.50 -23.77 4.12
C SER A 238 2.48 -24.37 5.10
N ARG A 239 2.46 -25.68 5.27
CA ARG A 239 1.59 -26.37 6.23
C ARG A 239 1.91 -25.97 7.66
N GLU A 240 3.16 -25.92 8.03
CA GLU A 240 3.59 -25.50 9.37
C GLU A 240 3.29 -24.02 9.61
N TYR A 241 3.56 -23.16 8.59
CA TYR A 241 3.15 -21.75 8.67
C TYR A 241 1.64 -21.63 8.93
N THR A 242 0.81 -22.35 8.18
CA THR A 242 -0.66 -22.35 8.34
C THR A 242 -1.07 -22.78 9.75
N GLN A 243 -0.45 -23.83 10.29
CA GLN A 243 -0.77 -24.33 11.64
C GLN A 243 -0.40 -23.34 12.75
N LEU A 244 0.71 -22.60 12.59
CA LEU A 244 1.23 -21.69 13.62
C LEU A 244 0.71 -20.26 13.50
N PHE A 245 0.47 -19.77 12.29
CA PHE A 245 0.16 -18.37 11.99
C PHE A 245 -1.05 -18.15 11.09
N GLY A 246 -1.63 -19.22 10.51
CA GLY A 246 -2.85 -19.14 9.71
C GLY A 246 -4.05 -18.74 10.56
N ILE A 247 -4.91 -17.88 10.03
CA ILE A 247 -6.14 -17.44 10.69
C ILE A 247 -7.33 -18.16 10.05
N ASN A 248 -8.03 -18.95 10.86
CA ASN A 248 -9.23 -19.66 10.47
C ASN A 248 -10.44 -19.24 11.35
N LYS A 249 -11.62 -19.71 10.99
CA LYS A 249 -12.86 -19.38 11.67
C LYS A 249 -12.86 -19.83 13.13
N GLU A 250 -12.35 -21.03 13.41
CA GLU A 250 -12.27 -21.58 14.77
C GLU A 250 -11.49 -20.65 15.72
N ILE A 251 -10.34 -20.13 15.25
CA ILE A 251 -9.54 -19.16 16.02
C ILE A 251 -10.36 -17.91 16.29
N LEU A 252 -11.05 -17.35 15.28
CA LEU A 252 -11.83 -16.12 15.44
C LEU A 252 -13.04 -16.31 16.37
N ASP A 253 -13.75 -17.43 16.26
CA ASP A 253 -14.92 -17.74 17.11
C ASP A 253 -14.52 -17.88 18.59
N ASN A 254 -13.29 -18.34 18.85
CA ASN A 254 -12.74 -18.51 20.20
C ASN A 254 -12.15 -17.22 20.82
N LEU A 255 -12.10 -16.09 20.09
CA LEU A 255 -11.52 -14.84 20.64
C LEU A 255 -12.42 -14.13 21.67
N GLY A 256 -13.71 -14.45 21.76
CA GLY A 256 -14.67 -13.75 22.61
C GLY A 256 -14.94 -12.29 22.23
N LYS A 257 -14.38 -11.80 21.12
CA LYS A 257 -14.57 -10.47 20.55
C LYS A 257 -14.47 -10.48 19.02
N LYS A 258 -15.11 -9.52 18.36
CA LYS A 258 -14.91 -9.29 16.92
C LYS A 258 -13.69 -8.42 16.67
N ILE A 259 -12.87 -8.81 15.70
CA ILE A 259 -11.73 -8.03 15.19
C ILE A 259 -11.92 -7.75 13.70
N THR A 260 -11.26 -6.73 13.18
CA THR A 260 -11.28 -6.43 11.74
C THR A 260 -10.14 -7.15 11.05
N ILE A 261 -10.43 -7.90 9.98
CA ILE A 261 -9.46 -8.61 9.15
C ILE A 261 -9.19 -7.81 7.89
N MET A 262 -7.91 -7.61 7.61
CA MET A 262 -7.39 -6.91 6.43
C MET A 262 -6.34 -7.75 5.72
N HIS A 263 -6.18 -7.52 4.40
CA HIS A 263 -5.15 -8.16 3.60
C HIS A 263 -4.82 -7.32 2.35
N PRO A 264 -3.56 -6.98 2.08
CA PRO A 264 -3.19 -6.15 0.92
C PRO A 264 -3.35 -6.88 -0.43
N GLY A 265 -3.62 -8.18 -0.40
CA GLY A 265 -3.76 -9.07 -1.54
C GLY A 265 -2.46 -9.28 -2.36
N PRO A 266 -2.44 -10.34 -3.23
CA PRO A 266 -3.43 -11.41 -3.33
C PRO A 266 -3.41 -12.31 -2.10
N ILE A 267 -4.53 -12.96 -1.82
CA ILE A 267 -4.66 -13.91 -0.73
C ILE A 267 -4.20 -15.28 -1.21
N ASN A 268 -3.35 -15.96 -0.45
CA ASN A 268 -3.15 -17.41 -0.58
C ASN A 268 -4.16 -18.11 0.35
N ARG A 269 -5.37 -18.35 -0.17
CA ARG A 269 -6.47 -18.95 0.61
C ARG A 269 -6.06 -20.30 1.16
N GLY A 270 -6.27 -20.51 2.47
CA GLY A 270 -5.85 -21.73 3.17
C GLY A 270 -4.40 -21.70 3.65
N VAL A 271 -3.64 -20.65 3.41
CA VAL A 271 -2.28 -20.45 3.96
C VAL A 271 -2.30 -19.44 5.08
N GLU A 272 -2.36 -18.13 4.76
CA GLU A 272 -2.39 -17.07 5.78
C GLU A 272 -3.78 -16.82 6.37
N ILE A 273 -4.83 -16.98 5.56
CA ILE A 273 -6.23 -16.93 6.00
C ILE A 273 -7.07 -17.96 5.24
N THR A 274 -8.07 -18.50 5.88
CA THR A 274 -9.03 -19.41 5.23
C THR A 274 -10.08 -18.61 4.44
N SER A 275 -10.78 -19.29 3.51
CA SER A 275 -11.79 -18.63 2.67
C SER A 275 -12.96 -18.08 3.46
N ASP A 276 -13.44 -18.80 4.47
CA ASP A 276 -14.51 -18.38 5.35
C ASP A 276 -14.16 -17.14 6.17
N VAL A 277 -12.90 -16.96 6.56
CA VAL A 277 -12.41 -15.74 7.22
C VAL A 277 -12.29 -14.58 6.22
N ALA A 278 -11.73 -14.84 5.03
CA ALA A 278 -11.56 -13.81 4.01
C ALA A 278 -12.89 -13.25 3.50
N ASP A 279 -13.93 -14.06 3.50
CA ASP A 279 -15.29 -13.73 3.01
C ASP A 279 -16.29 -13.42 4.16
N SER A 280 -15.80 -13.30 5.41
CA SER A 280 -16.62 -13.02 6.59
C SER A 280 -17.02 -11.53 6.73
N ASP A 281 -17.98 -11.24 7.62
CA ASP A 281 -18.39 -9.88 8.01
C ASP A 281 -17.31 -9.08 8.77
N GLN A 282 -16.30 -9.77 9.28
CA GLN A 282 -15.12 -9.17 9.92
C GLN A 282 -14.06 -8.72 8.90
N SER A 283 -14.14 -9.21 7.66
CA SER A 283 -13.20 -8.89 6.60
C SER A 283 -13.57 -7.58 5.88
N ILE A 284 -12.61 -6.69 5.73
CA ILE A 284 -12.76 -5.46 4.93
C ILE A 284 -11.86 -5.44 3.69
N ILE A 285 -11.45 -6.61 3.21
CA ILE A 285 -10.49 -6.75 2.11
C ILE A 285 -11.00 -6.10 0.81
N LEU A 286 -12.27 -6.28 0.48
CA LEU A 286 -12.87 -5.64 -0.70
C LEU A 286 -13.05 -4.13 -0.52
N ASN A 287 -13.33 -3.67 0.72
CA ASN A 287 -13.36 -2.24 1.03
C ASN A 287 -11.98 -1.60 0.85
N GLN A 288 -10.87 -2.31 1.19
CA GLN A 288 -9.51 -1.84 0.91
C GLN A 288 -9.28 -1.62 -0.60
N VAL A 289 -9.83 -2.49 -1.47
CA VAL A 289 -9.71 -2.34 -2.93
C VAL A 289 -10.41 -1.09 -3.41
N GLU A 290 -11.65 -0.85 -2.96
CA GLU A 290 -12.43 0.34 -3.30
C GLU A 290 -11.75 1.61 -2.77
N ASN A 291 -11.37 1.62 -1.51
CA ASN A 291 -10.66 2.71 -0.84
C ASN A 291 -9.32 3.02 -1.52
N GLY A 292 -8.68 1.99 -2.08
CA GLY A 292 -7.46 2.14 -2.86
C GLY A 292 -7.62 3.05 -4.07
N VAL A 293 -8.76 3.01 -4.74
CA VAL A 293 -9.04 3.92 -5.87
C VAL A 293 -9.21 5.36 -5.37
N ALA A 294 -10.03 5.57 -4.33
CA ALA A 294 -10.29 6.90 -3.77
C ALA A 294 -9.02 7.57 -3.22
N VAL A 295 -8.19 6.81 -2.47
CA VAL A 295 -6.92 7.30 -1.92
C VAL A 295 -5.93 7.65 -3.05
N ARG A 296 -5.84 6.85 -4.11
CA ARG A 296 -4.98 7.16 -5.27
C ARG A 296 -5.47 8.39 -6.02
N MET A 297 -6.79 8.55 -6.20
CA MET A 297 -7.35 9.79 -6.74
C MET A 297 -6.95 11.00 -5.89
N ALA A 298 -7.04 10.91 -4.57
CA ALA A 298 -6.66 11.98 -3.65
C ALA A 298 -5.18 12.35 -3.77
N VAL A 299 -4.29 11.37 -3.73
CA VAL A 299 -2.84 11.58 -3.87
C VAL A 299 -2.48 12.24 -5.19
N ILE A 300 -3.00 11.70 -6.31
CA ILE A 300 -2.74 12.24 -7.65
C ILE A 300 -3.25 13.68 -7.74
N TYR A 301 -4.49 13.93 -7.31
CA TYR A 301 -5.08 15.25 -7.32
C TYR A 301 -4.28 16.27 -6.51
N LEU A 302 -3.91 15.95 -5.28
CA LEU A 302 -3.18 16.86 -4.40
C LEU A 302 -1.75 17.16 -4.92
N LEU A 303 -1.06 16.20 -5.51
CA LEU A 303 0.25 16.43 -6.13
C LEU A 303 0.12 17.25 -7.42
N ALA A 304 -0.93 17.02 -8.22
CA ALA A 304 -1.18 17.78 -9.45
C ALA A 304 -1.44 19.28 -9.16
N GLN A 305 -2.07 19.62 -8.01
CA GLN A 305 -2.28 21.02 -7.60
C GLN A 305 -0.97 21.80 -7.35
N GLN A 306 0.15 21.11 -7.21
CA GLN A 306 1.47 21.72 -7.00
C GLN A 306 2.25 21.91 -8.32
N ILE A 307 1.70 21.47 -9.45
CA ILE A 307 2.32 21.68 -10.76
C ILE A 307 2.08 23.13 -11.17
N LYS A 308 3.17 23.89 -11.26
CA LYS A 308 3.10 25.28 -11.78
C LYS A 308 2.85 25.20 -13.28
N ARG A 309 1.78 25.80 -13.72
CA ARG A 309 1.47 26.03 -15.14
C ARG A 309 2.02 27.37 -15.62
#